data_5cc0cd873ab0fa9bc8994313ad804c2e
#
_entry.id   5cc0cd873ab0fa9bc8994313ad804c2e
#
_cell.length_a   1.000
_cell.length_b   1.000
_cell.length_c   1.000
_cell.angle_alpha   90.00
_cell.angle_beta   90.00
_cell.angle_gamma   90.00
#
_symmetry.space_group_name_H-M   'P 1'
#
loop_
_entity.id
_entity.type
_entity.pdbx_description
1 polymer ?
#
loop_
_entity_poly.entity_id
_entity_poly.type
_entity_poly.pdbx_seq_one_letter_code
_entity_poly.pdbx_strand_id
1 'polypeptide(L)'
;MKICIERSDRMGDMILTFPIIQAIKEKNPHAIVHVIASQKNSKICKQFSLIDKIFEKKKLSSSFNDLTKSIRAEKYDYYFTFSPGWFGLRLGFFSKSKFKSSLILKSRYNSNVFSKFGQIIFSKLFYSKSLVIDRFKTLQENKNIHQTNMMMDLVSKSGISISRKNQTNLIFTNSFALNKNHPVC
;
A
#
# COMPACT_ATOMS: atom_id res chain seq x y z
N MET A 1 13.45 2.35 11.83
CA MET A 1 12.56 1.40 11.16
C MET A 1 12.27 1.92 9.76
N LYS A 2 12.45 1.08 8.73
CA LYS A 2 12.26 1.46 7.32
C LYS A 2 11.17 0.61 6.70
N ILE A 3 10.14 1.26 6.17
CA ILE A 3 8.91 0.63 5.69
C ILE A 3 8.72 0.94 4.21
N CYS A 4 8.37 -0.07 3.42
CA CYS A 4 7.95 0.07 2.04
C CYS A 4 6.47 -0.32 1.91
N ILE A 5 5.67 0.56 1.32
CA ILE A 5 4.24 0.32 1.05
C ILE A 5 4.02 0.32 -0.46
N GLU A 6 3.55 -0.80 -1.00
CA GLU A 6 3.15 -0.89 -2.40
C GLU A 6 1.64 -0.67 -2.54
N ARG A 7 1.26 0.39 -3.28
CA ARG A 7 -0.11 0.74 -3.64
C ARG A 7 -0.16 1.35 -5.03
N SER A 8 -0.09 0.51 -6.04
CA SER A 8 0.04 0.96 -7.43
C SER A 8 -1.24 0.81 -8.27
N ASP A 9 -2.38 0.52 -7.63
CA ASP A 9 -3.67 0.33 -8.27
C ASP A 9 -4.43 1.66 -8.48
N ARG A 10 -5.60 1.85 -7.88
CA ARG A 10 -6.45 3.02 -8.10
C ARG A 10 -6.05 4.20 -7.21
N MET A 11 -6.32 5.43 -7.69
CA MET A 11 -6.02 6.66 -6.93
C MET A 11 -6.79 6.73 -5.60
N GLY A 12 -8.08 6.39 -5.60
CA GLY A 12 -8.88 6.35 -4.37
C GLY A 12 -8.30 5.38 -3.33
N ASP A 13 -7.81 4.23 -3.77
CA ASP A 13 -7.16 3.26 -2.89
C ASP A 13 -5.84 3.79 -2.31
N MET A 14 -5.10 4.62 -3.06
CA MET A 14 -3.90 5.30 -2.56
C MET A 14 -4.27 6.32 -1.47
N ILE A 15 -5.32 7.10 -1.67
CA ILE A 15 -5.81 8.07 -0.66
C ILE A 15 -6.18 7.35 0.64
N LEU A 16 -6.83 6.18 0.56
CA LEU A 16 -7.15 5.36 1.72
C LEU A 16 -5.90 4.80 2.44
N THR A 17 -4.72 4.88 1.82
CA THR A 17 -3.46 4.46 2.42
C THR A 17 -2.80 5.58 3.25
N PHE A 18 -3.11 6.85 3.00
CA PHE A 18 -2.52 7.97 3.74
C PHE A 18 -2.81 7.94 5.25
N PRO A 19 -4.04 7.65 5.72
CA PRO A 19 -4.30 7.47 7.15
C PRO A 19 -3.42 6.41 7.81
N ILE A 20 -3.05 5.37 7.08
CA ILE A 20 -2.17 4.30 7.61
C ILE A 20 -0.74 4.82 7.79
N ILE A 21 -0.23 5.56 6.81
CA ILE A 21 1.09 6.20 6.88
C ILE A 21 1.14 7.17 8.05
N GLN A 22 0.10 8.00 8.21
CA GLN A 22 -0.01 8.93 9.32
C GLN A 22 -0.05 8.20 10.66
N ALA A 23 -0.86 7.15 10.80
CA ALA A 23 -0.95 6.34 12.01
C ALA A 23 0.39 5.67 12.40
N ILE A 24 1.18 5.28 11.40
CA ILE A 24 2.54 4.76 11.61
C ILE A 24 3.45 5.86 12.14
N LYS A 25 3.50 7.00 11.46
CA LYS A 25 4.38 8.14 11.81
C LYS A 25 4.06 8.74 13.17
N GLU A 26 2.78 8.81 13.56
CA GLU A 26 2.36 9.30 14.89
C GLU A 26 2.92 8.47 16.04
N LYS A 27 3.01 7.17 15.90
CA LYS A 27 3.56 6.27 16.92
C LYS A 27 5.05 6.00 16.75
N ASN A 28 5.57 6.23 15.55
CA ASN A 28 6.96 5.99 15.19
C ASN A 28 7.51 7.20 14.40
N PRO A 29 7.79 8.35 15.04
CA PRO A 29 8.17 9.60 14.34
C PRO A 29 9.44 9.45 13.48
N HIS A 30 10.36 8.58 13.88
CA HIS A 30 11.59 8.30 13.15
C HIS A 30 11.46 7.17 12.10
N ALA A 31 10.26 6.66 11.86
CA ALA A 31 10.06 5.67 10.80
C ALA A 31 10.22 6.32 9.42
N ILE A 32 10.99 5.68 8.55
CA ILE A 32 11.15 6.08 7.16
C ILE A 32 10.12 5.29 6.34
N VAL A 33 9.21 5.99 5.66
CA VAL A 33 8.13 5.38 4.87
C VAL A 33 8.32 5.70 3.40
N HIS A 34 8.60 4.69 2.60
CA HIS A 34 8.66 4.77 1.14
C HIS A 34 7.41 4.14 0.53
N VAL A 35 6.96 4.72 -0.57
CA VAL A 35 5.76 4.27 -1.29
C VAL A 35 6.10 3.88 -2.72
N ILE A 36 5.57 2.74 -3.16
CA ILE A 36 5.59 2.34 -4.57
C ILE A 36 4.22 2.64 -5.14
N ALA A 37 4.16 3.57 -6.08
CA ALA A 37 2.95 4.10 -6.67
C ALA A 37 2.93 3.93 -8.19
N SER A 38 1.75 3.89 -8.81
CA SER A 38 1.65 4.10 -10.26
C SER A 38 2.00 5.54 -10.61
N GLN A 39 2.32 5.80 -11.87
CA GLN A 39 2.61 7.17 -12.35
C GLN A 39 1.48 8.17 -12.06
N LYS A 40 0.21 7.70 -12.08
CA LYS A 40 -0.95 8.53 -11.69
C LYS A 40 -0.97 8.82 -10.20
N ASN A 41 -0.71 7.81 -9.38
CA ASN A 41 -0.76 7.92 -7.93
C ASN A 41 0.44 8.69 -7.35
N SER A 42 1.60 8.68 -8.05
CA SER A 42 2.79 9.39 -7.58
C SER A 42 2.57 10.90 -7.45
N LYS A 43 1.72 11.47 -8.32
CA LYS A 43 1.39 12.91 -8.27
C LYS A 43 0.73 13.31 -6.96
N ILE A 44 -0.22 12.51 -6.45
CA ILE A 44 -0.88 12.79 -5.17
C ILE A 44 0.02 12.43 -3.99
N CYS A 45 0.85 11.38 -4.12
CA CYS A 45 1.81 11.02 -3.07
C CYS A 45 2.83 12.14 -2.80
N LYS A 46 3.25 12.88 -3.84
CA LYS A 46 4.17 14.03 -3.70
C LYS A 46 3.62 15.17 -2.85
N GLN A 47 2.30 15.25 -2.70
CA GLN A 47 1.63 16.27 -1.89
C GLN A 47 1.46 15.84 -0.43
N PHE A 48 1.68 14.56 -0.10
CA PHE A 48 1.56 14.05 1.24
C PHE A 48 2.92 14.02 1.93
N SER A 49 3.15 14.99 2.84
CA SER A 49 4.45 15.27 3.45
C SER A 49 5.05 14.14 4.29
N LEU A 50 4.24 13.15 4.68
CA LEU A 50 4.68 12.04 5.52
C LEU A 50 5.32 10.88 4.72
N ILE A 51 5.40 10.99 3.38
CA ILE A 51 6.09 10.03 2.53
C ILE A 51 7.51 10.52 2.30
N ASP A 52 8.50 9.73 2.71
CA ASP A 52 9.92 10.11 2.60
C ASP A 52 10.48 9.88 1.20
N LYS A 53 9.99 8.85 0.47
CA LYS A 53 10.41 8.55 -0.91
C LYS A 53 9.32 7.84 -1.69
N ILE A 54 9.22 8.17 -2.98
CA ILE A 54 8.28 7.57 -3.90
C ILE A 54 9.02 6.86 -5.02
N PHE A 55 8.68 5.59 -5.26
CA PHE A 55 9.10 4.81 -6.41
C PHE A 55 7.95 4.70 -7.39
N GLU A 56 8.17 5.08 -8.62
CA GLU A 56 7.15 4.99 -9.66
C GLU A 56 7.21 3.65 -10.40
N LYS A 57 6.07 2.96 -10.45
CA LYS A 57 5.87 1.80 -11.30
C LYS A 57 5.72 2.24 -12.75
N LYS A 58 6.75 2.01 -13.57
CA LYS A 58 6.70 2.24 -15.02
C LYS A 58 6.03 1.06 -15.74
N LYS A 59 5.50 1.31 -16.95
CA LYS A 59 4.77 0.28 -17.73
C LYS A 59 5.67 -0.76 -18.40
N LEU A 60 6.94 -0.47 -18.68
CA LEU A 60 7.87 -1.36 -19.39
C LEU A 60 8.36 -2.52 -18.50
N SER A 61 8.53 -3.70 -19.09
CA SER A 61 9.01 -4.90 -18.38
C SER A 61 10.44 -4.78 -17.84
N SER A 62 11.32 -4.05 -18.52
CA SER A 62 12.67 -3.72 -18.03
C SER A 62 12.65 -2.97 -16.69
N SER A 63 11.58 -2.23 -16.43
CA SER A 63 11.42 -1.45 -15.20
C SER A 63 11.16 -2.27 -13.93
N PHE A 64 10.71 -3.53 -14.04
CA PHE A 64 10.49 -4.37 -12.86
C PHE A 64 11.82 -4.75 -12.20
N ASN A 65 12.82 -5.13 -12.99
CA ASN A 65 14.14 -5.49 -12.48
C ASN A 65 14.85 -4.30 -11.86
N ASP A 66 14.78 -3.13 -12.49
CA ASP A 66 15.39 -1.90 -11.98
C ASP A 66 14.70 -1.44 -10.69
N LEU A 67 13.37 -1.49 -10.65
CA LEU A 67 12.61 -1.20 -9.44
C LEU A 67 12.96 -2.19 -8.33
N THR A 68 13.06 -3.48 -8.65
CA THR A 68 13.44 -4.51 -7.68
C THR A 68 14.84 -4.27 -7.12
N LYS A 69 15.82 -3.94 -7.96
CA LYS A 69 17.18 -3.58 -7.53
C LYS A 69 17.15 -2.37 -6.59
N SER A 70 16.43 -1.31 -6.96
CA SER A 70 16.29 -0.10 -6.16
C SER A 70 15.65 -0.37 -4.80
N ILE A 71 14.55 -1.14 -4.77
CA ILE A 71 13.85 -1.52 -3.55
C ILE A 71 14.73 -2.38 -2.64
N ARG A 72 15.45 -3.34 -3.22
CA ARG A 72 16.35 -4.22 -2.47
C ARG A 72 17.53 -3.48 -1.84
N ALA A 73 18.08 -2.47 -2.53
CA ALA A 73 19.17 -1.64 -2.03
C ALA A 73 18.79 -0.85 -0.77
N GLU A 74 17.51 -0.55 -0.59
CA GLU A 74 17.01 0.21 0.57
C GLU A 74 16.97 -0.58 1.88
N LYS A 75 17.06 -1.92 1.84
CA LYS A 75 17.12 -2.82 3.01
C LYS A 75 15.97 -2.58 4.01
N TYR A 76 14.72 -2.74 3.55
CA TYR A 76 13.54 -2.51 4.38
C TYR A 76 13.42 -3.49 5.53
N ASP A 77 12.95 -3.00 6.68
CA ASP A 77 12.50 -3.84 7.78
C ASP A 77 11.13 -4.45 7.43
N TYR A 78 10.21 -3.64 6.87
CA TYR A 78 8.85 -4.05 6.53
C TYR A 78 8.51 -3.73 5.09
N TYR A 79 7.82 -4.67 4.44
CA TYR A 79 7.22 -4.49 3.13
C TYR A 79 5.73 -4.82 3.20
N PHE A 80 4.89 -3.89 2.81
CA PHE A 80 3.44 -4.07 2.72
C PHE A 80 2.99 -3.97 1.27
N THR A 81 2.24 -4.97 0.78
CA THR A 81 1.50 -4.84 -0.48
C THR A 81 0.02 -4.75 -0.19
N PHE A 82 -0.56 -3.60 -0.49
CA PHE A 82 -1.99 -3.34 -0.37
C PHE A 82 -2.72 -3.43 -1.70
N SER A 83 -2.01 -3.40 -2.83
CA SER A 83 -2.58 -3.68 -4.14
C SER A 83 -2.79 -5.18 -4.33
N PRO A 84 -4.03 -5.63 -4.62
CA PRO A 84 -4.26 -7.03 -4.91
C PRO A 84 -3.68 -7.39 -6.29
N GLY A 85 -2.70 -8.28 -6.33
CA GLY A 85 -2.13 -8.75 -7.58
C GLY A 85 -0.69 -9.25 -7.48
N TRP A 86 -0.24 -9.93 -8.55
CA TRP A 86 1.08 -10.54 -8.62
C TRP A 86 2.23 -9.54 -8.57
N PHE A 87 2.03 -8.30 -9.05
CA PHE A 87 3.10 -7.31 -9.07
C PHE A 87 3.64 -7.03 -7.67
N GLY A 88 2.76 -6.65 -6.74
CA GLY A 88 3.16 -6.35 -5.36
C GLY A 88 3.74 -7.57 -4.64
N LEU A 89 3.15 -8.75 -4.84
CA LEU A 89 3.64 -10.00 -4.25
C LEU A 89 5.05 -10.36 -4.74
N ARG A 90 5.27 -10.34 -6.05
CA ARG A 90 6.61 -10.63 -6.62
C ARG A 90 7.64 -9.61 -6.16
N LEU A 91 7.30 -8.33 -6.18
CA LEU A 91 8.20 -7.27 -5.76
C LEU A 91 8.59 -7.41 -4.28
N GLY A 92 7.63 -7.70 -3.41
CA GLY A 92 7.89 -7.96 -2.00
C GLY A 92 8.76 -9.19 -1.75
N PHE A 93 8.56 -10.26 -2.53
CA PHE A 93 9.43 -11.43 -2.46
C PHE A 93 10.89 -11.08 -2.80
N PHE A 94 11.10 -10.37 -3.90
CA PHE A 94 12.45 -9.99 -4.35
C PHE A 94 13.06 -8.82 -3.57
N SER A 95 12.27 -8.07 -2.80
CA SER A 95 12.76 -6.95 -1.97
C SER A 95 13.74 -7.38 -0.88
N LYS A 96 13.70 -8.65 -0.47
CA LYS A 96 14.45 -9.21 0.67
C LYS A 96 14.20 -8.47 2.00
N SER A 97 13.03 -7.82 2.14
CA SER A 97 12.62 -7.20 3.40
C SER A 97 12.50 -8.23 4.51
N LYS A 98 12.81 -7.84 5.76
CA LYS A 98 12.78 -8.75 6.93
C LYS A 98 11.37 -9.30 7.16
N PHE A 99 10.37 -8.41 7.17
CA PHE A 99 8.96 -8.77 7.32
C PHE A 99 8.18 -8.36 6.06
N LYS A 100 7.38 -9.27 5.56
CA LYS A 100 6.54 -9.05 4.37
C LYS A 100 5.10 -9.34 4.72
N SER A 101 4.20 -8.42 4.38
CA SER A 101 2.77 -8.56 4.65
C SER A 101 1.94 -8.20 3.42
N SER A 102 0.87 -8.95 3.18
CA SER A 102 0.04 -8.79 1.98
C SER A 102 -1.44 -8.73 2.30
N LEU A 103 -2.14 -7.88 1.57
CA LEU A 103 -3.59 -7.82 1.52
C LEU A 103 -4.05 -8.50 0.22
N ILE A 104 -4.82 -9.57 0.31
CA ILE A 104 -5.34 -10.31 -0.85
C ILE A 104 -6.85 -10.29 -0.84
N LEU A 105 -7.45 -9.85 -1.95
CA LEU A 105 -8.89 -9.90 -2.15
C LEU A 105 -9.27 -11.18 -2.88
N LYS A 106 -10.01 -12.08 -2.22
CA LYS A 106 -10.43 -13.37 -2.80
C LYS A 106 -11.44 -13.20 -3.94
N SER A 107 -12.36 -12.26 -3.82
CA SER A 107 -13.40 -11.99 -4.81
C SER A 107 -13.18 -10.64 -5.50
N ARG A 108 -12.59 -10.64 -6.68
CA ARG A 108 -12.60 -9.50 -7.60
C ARG A 108 -13.32 -9.93 -8.88
N TYR A 109 -14.34 -9.19 -9.29
CA TYR A 109 -15.04 -9.41 -10.55
C TYR A 109 -14.01 -9.57 -11.69
N ASN A 110 -14.14 -10.59 -12.53
CA ASN A 110 -13.27 -10.89 -13.69
C ASN A 110 -11.81 -11.30 -13.41
N SER A 111 -11.46 -11.83 -12.26
CA SER A 111 -10.11 -12.38 -12.10
C SER A 111 -10.13 -13.90 -12.15
N ASN A 112 -9.17 -14.47 -12.88
CA ASN A 112 -8.96 -15.91 -13.02
C ASN A 112 -8.82 -16.58 -11.64
N VAL A 113 -9.71 -17.50 -11.28
CA VAL A 113 -9.75 -18.17 -9.98
C VAL A 113 -8.41 -18.86 -9.66
N PHE A 114 -7.77 -19.47 -10.67
CA PHE A 114 -6.45 -20.09 -10.54
C PHE A 114 -5.35 -19.09 -10.15
N SER A 115 -5.37 -17.87 -10.73
CA SER A 115 -4.41 -16.83 -10.41
C SER A 115 -4.53 -16.37 -8.95
N LYS A 116 -5.75 -16.31 -8.41
CA LYS A 116 -5.98 -15.92 -7.00
C LYS A 116 -5.56 -17.00 -6.03
N PHE A 117 -5.88 -18.25 -6.36
CA PHE A 117 -5.44 -19.39 -5.56
C PHE A 117 -3.91 -19.43 -5.47
N GLY A 118 -3.22 -19.24 -6.61
CA GLY A 118 -1.77 -19.09 -6.64
C GLY A 118 -1.25 -17.93 -5.78
N GLN A 119 -1.90 -16.76 -5.80
CA GLN A 119 -1.53 -15.62 -4.95
C GLN A 119 -1.66 -15.93 -3.46
N ILE A 120 -2.72 -16.63 -3.07
CA ILE A 120 -2.96 -17.03 -1.67
C ILE A 120 -1.87 -18.01 -1.21
N ILE A 121 -1.59 -19.04 -2.00
CA ILE A 121 -0.54 -20.02 -1.69
C ILE A 121 0.82 -19.31 -1.60
N PHE A 122 1.17 -18.54 -2.62
CA PHE A 122 2.42 -17.79 -2.65
C PHE A 122 2.58 -16.88 -1.42
N SER A 123 1.53 -16.15 -1.06
CA SER A 123 1.58 -15.27 0.10
C SER A 123 1.72 -16.03 1.43
N LYS A 124 1.06 -17.19 1.56
CA LYS A 124 1.21 -18.05 2.76
C LYS A 124 2.61 -18.63 2.90
N LEU A 125 3.28 -18.94 1.79
CA LEU A 125 4.62 -19.53 1.81
C LEU A 125 5.73 -18.50 2.02
N PHE A 126 5.59 -17.29 1.46
CA PHE A 126 6.70 -16.33 1.36
C PHE A 126 6.48 -15.04 2.15
N TYR A 127 5.31 -14.86 2.77
CA TYR A 127 4.99 -13.66 3.53
C TYR A 127 4.79 -13.97 5.01
N SER A 128 5.29 -13.08 5.86
CA SER A 128 5.18 -13.22 7.32
C SER A 128 3.73 -13.12 7.81
N LYS A 129 2.95 -12.24 7.18
CA LYS A 129 1.52 -12.08 7.43
C LYS A 129 0.76 -11.88 6.12
N SER A 130 -0.38 -12.54 6.00
CA SER A 130 -1.24 -12.43 4.84
C SER A 130 -2.69 -12.31 5.29
N LEU A 131 -3.35 -11.22 4.91
CA LEU A 131 -4.78 -11.00 5.15
C LEU A 131 -5.55 -11.28 3.86
N VAL A 132 -6.29 -12.38 3.86
CA VAL A 132 -7.16 -12.76 2.74
C VAL A 132 -8.59 -12.33 3.05
N ILE A 133 -9.15 -11.48 2.21
CA ILE A 133 -10.50 -10.92 2.39
C ILE A 133 -11.43 -11.50 1.34
N ASP A 134 -12.53 -12.06 1.80
CA ASP A 134 -13.65 -12.47 0.97
C ASP A 134 -14.77 -11.42 1.07
N ARG A 135 -14.87 -10.57 0.04
CA ARG A 135 -15.86 -9.49 0.01
C ARG A 135 -17.30 -9.99 0.07
N PHE A 136 -17.61 -11.14 -0.52
CA PHE A 136 -18.97 -11.68 -0.49
C PHE A 136 -19.35 -12.11 0.93
N LYS A 137 -18.45 -12.81 1.62
CA LYS A 137 -18.66 -13.18 3.02
C LYS A 137 -18.83 -11.96 3.92
N THR A 138 -18.03 -10.94 3.71
CA THR A 138 -18.06 -9.70 4.49
C THR A 138 -19.37 -8.92 4.30
N LEU A 139 -19.91 -8.92 3.09
CA LEU A 139 -21.20 -8.30 2.78
C LEU A 139 -22.39 -9.10 3.36
N GLN A 140 -22.34 -10.44 3.32
CA GLN A 140 -23.37 -11.30 3.91
C GLN A 140 -23.41 -11.20 5.44
N GLU A 141 -22.27 -10.98 6.09
CA GLU A 141 -22.17 -10.83 7.54
C GLU A 141 -22.47 -9.41 8.03
N ASN A 142 -22.99 -8.51 7.19
CA ASN A 142 -23.24 -7.07 7.49
C ASN A 142 -22.06 -6.37 8.19
N LYS A 143 -20.85 -6.88 8.02
CA LYS A 143 -19.65 -6.25 8.54
C LYS A 143 -19.17 -5.18 7.57
N ASN A 144 -19.51 -3.92 7.84
CA ASN A 144 -18.93 -2.75 7.16
C ASN A 144 -17.45 -2.64 7.52
N ILE A 145 -16.62 -3.55 6.99
CA ILE A 145 -15.18 -3.49 7.22
C ILE A 145 -14.57 -2.50 6.22
N HIS A 146 -14.32 -1.29 6.70
CA HIS A 146 -13.64 -0.27 5.90
C HIS A 146 -12.23 -0.73 5.51
N GLN A 147 -11.83 -0.51 4.26
CA GLN A 147 -10.55 -0.97 3.72
C GLN A 147 -9.35 -0.42 4.52
N THR A 148 -9.44 0.80 5.02
CA THR A 148 -8.43 1.42 5.88
C THR A 148 -8.23 0.62 7.16
N ASN A 149 -9.31 0.15 7.81
CA ASN A 149 -9.22 -0.65 9.02
C ASN A 149 -8.51 -2.00 8.78
N MET A 150 -8.78 -2.63 7.63
CA MET A 150 -8.08 -3.87 7.24
C MET A 150 -6.58 -3.66 7.06
N MET A 151 -6.17 -2.55 6.43
CA MET A 151 -4.78 -2.19 6.26
C MET A 151 -4.11 -1.87 7.61
N MET A 152 -4.80 -1.13 8.49
CA MET A 152 -4.34 -0.85 9.86
C MET A 152 -4.16 -2.13 10.66
N ASP A 153 -5.13 -3.06 10.58
CA ASP A 153 -5.04 -4.36 11.26
C ASP A 153 -3.86 -5.18 10.77
N LEU A 154 -3.60 -5.17 9.46
CA LEU A 154 -2.45 -5.89 8.89
C LEU A 154 -1.13 -5.30 9.40
N VAL A 155 -1.00 -3.98 9.44
CA VAL A 155 0.19 -3.29 9.95
C VAL A 155 0.39 -3.59 11.43
N SER A 156 -0.65 -3.48 12.25
CA SER A 156 -0.61 -3.79 13.69
C SER A 156 -0.23 -5.25 13.94
N LYS A 157 -0.85 -6.19 13.22
CA LYS A 157 -0.52 -7.63 13.31
C LYS A 157 0.90 -7.96 12.85
N SER A 158 1.55 -7.07 12.11
CA SER A 158 2.96 -7.20 11.71
C SER A 158 3.93 -6.69 12.77
N GLY A 159 3.44 -6.26 13.94
CA GLY A 159 4.26 -5.81 15.06
C GLY A 159 4.59 -4.32 15.07
N ILE A 160 3.95 -3.52 14.20
CA ILE A 160 4.14 -2.07 14.17
C ILE A 160 3.05 -1.40 15.02
N SER A 161 3.46 -0.62 16.02
CA SER A 161 2.54 0.21 16.79
C SER A 161 1.95 1.31 15.90
N ILE A 162 0.62 1.46 15.89
CA ILE A 162 -0.09 2.49 15.13
C ILE A 162 -1.09 3.22 16.00
N SER A 163 -1.37 4.47 15.64
CA SER A 163 -2.47 5.24 16.23
C SER A 163 -3.79 4.83 15.56
N ARG A 164 -4.81 4.52 16.37
CA ARG A 164 -6.16 4.17 15.86
C ARG A 164 -7.17 5.34 16.02
N LYS A 165 -6.68 6.56 16.30
CA LYS A 165 -7.55 7.75 16.33
C LYS A 165 -8.16 7.97 14.94
N ASN A 166 -9.38 8.52 14.90
CA ASN A 166 -10.01 8.92 13.63
C ASN A 166 -9.12 9.90 12.90
N GLN A 167 -8.50 9.44 11.83
CA GLN A 167 -7.54 10.19 11.01
C GLN A 167 -8.31 11.00 9.96
N THR A 168 -9.08 11.99 10.41
CA THR A 168 -9.89 12.84 9.52
C THR A 168 -9.07 13.97 8.89
N ASN A 169 -7.97 14.39 9.54
CA ASN A 169 -7.11 15.49 9.08
C ASN A 169 -5.81 14.94 8.49
N LEU A 170 -5.78 14.73 7.18
CA LEU A 170 -4.57 14.33 6.48
C LEU A 170 -3.62 15.53 6.30
N ILE A 171 -2.33 15.32 6.54
CA ILE A 171 -1.30 16.36 6.46
C ILE A 171 -0.78 16.41 5.01
N PHE A 172 -1.22 17.42 4.26
CA PHE A 172 -0.70 17.69 2.92
C PHE A 172 0.25 18.90 2.96
N THR A 173 1.24 18.92 2.07
CA THR A 173 2.03 20.11 1.81
C THR A 173 1.14 21.17 1.16
N ASN A 174 1.22 22.43 1.63
CA ASN A 174 0.40 23.57 1.19
C ASN A 174 0.63 23.99 -0.29
N SER A 175 0.92 23.10 -1.20
CA SER A 175 1.17 23.40 -2.61
C SER A 175 -0.11 23.45 -3.49
N PHE A 176 -1.31 23.40 -2.90
CA PHE A 176 -2.53 23.80 -3.59
C PHE A 176 -2.71 25.32 -3.50
N ALA A 177 -1.84 26.11 -4.12
CA ALA A 177 -2.25 27.39 -4.66
C ALA A 177 -3.25 27.05 -5.78
N LEU A 178 -4.55 27.08 -5.45
CA LEU A 178 -5.62 27.13 -6.46
C LEU A 178 -5.29 28.29 -7.38
N ASN A 179 -4.87 27.96 -8.60
CA ASN A 179 -4.73 28.96 -9.65
C ASN A 179 -6.16 29.43 -9.97
N LYS A 180 -6.56 30.53 -9.31
CA LYS A 180 -7.91 31.15 -9.40
C LYS A 180 -8.24 31.73 -10.78
N ASN A 181 -7.44 31.43 -11.80
CA ASN A 181 -7.54 32.04 -13.14
C ASN A 181 -8.06 31.11 -14.25
N HIS A 182 -8.86 30.11 -13.92
CA HIS A 182 -9.65 29.46 -14.96
C HIS A 182 -11.12 29.83 -14.78
N PRO A 183 -11.70 30.61 -15.70
CA PRO A 183 -13.14 30.82 -15.73
C PRO A 183 -13.80 29.45 -16.01
N VAL A 184 -14.77 29.13 -15.17
CA VAL A 184 -15.67 27.99 -15.37
C VAL A 184 -16.51 28.32 -16.59
N CYS A 185 -16.30 27.62 -17.71
CA CYS A 185 -17.28 27.54 -18.81
C CYS A 185 -18.21 26.35 -18.58
#